data_dc7535bc61fd20a057be912e516aac8d
#
_entry.id   dc7535bc61fd20a057be912e516aac8d
#
_cell.length_a   1.000
_cell.length_b   1.000
_cell.length_c   1.000
_cell.angle_alpha   90.00
_cell.angle_beta   90.00
_cell.angle_gamma   90.00
#
_symmetry.space_group_name_H-M   'P 1'
#
loop_
_entity.id
_entity.type
_entity.pdbx_description
1 polymer ?
#
loop_
_entity_poly.entity_id
_entity_poly.type
_entity_poly.pdbx_seq_one_letter_code
_entity_poly.pdbx_strand_id
1 'polypeptide(L)'
;MSESATSVPGDSDPEADSLPAALARHGISLPPEQVELLDKYCRLLWDWNSKLNLTRHTDYEKFVARDLVDARKLEPLLRQDEEVLDVGTGGGVPGIVLKILRPDLKMALCDSVGKKVRAVESIIQELGLEIPVFPFRAEELLEDMRFDALVIRAVGPLDKLLALFKPHWHSFRRILVIKGPKWPDELNEAKRRGLLHNLQLKTAVEYPLAGTGGNSVILKIWPKNVPER
;
A
#
# COMPACT_ATOMS: atom_id res chain seq x y z
N MET A 1 32.13 37.85 -34.60
CA MET A 1 32.01 37.84 -33.15
C MET A 1 30.55 37.47 -32.84
N SER A 2 30.31 36.21 -32.57
CA SER A 2 28.97 35.72 -32.20
C SER A 2 29.06 35.19 -30.75
N GLU A 3 28.42 35.90 -29.84
CA GLU A 3 28.28 35.49 -28.44
C GLU A 3 27.36 34.29 -28.37
N SER A 4 27.90 33.18 -27.90
CA SER A 4 27.13 32.00 -27.53
C SER A 4 26.49 32.24 -26.16
N ALA A 5 25.17 32.39 -26.14
CA ALA A 5 24.38 32.42 -24.92
C ALA A 5 24.40 31.02 -24.28
N THR A 6 25.10 30.89 -23.16
CA THR A 6 25.03 29.74 -22.26
C THR A 6 23.68 29.77 -21.55
N SER A 7 22.81 28.84 -21.90
CA SER A 7 21.56 28.60 -21.13
C SER A 7 21.91 28.05 -19.75
N VAL A 8 21.60 28.79 -18.71
CA VAL A 8 21.61 28.37 -17.32
C VAL A 8 20.55 27.29 -17.14
N PRO A 9 20.82 26.15 -16.45
CA PRO A 9 19.76 25.18 -16.12
C PRO A 9 18.77 25.88 -15.19
N GLY A 10 17.48 25.82 -15.57
CA GLY A 10 16.41 26.47 -14.80
C GLY A 10 16.36 25.99 -13.36
N ASP A 11 16.36 26.94 -12.45
CA ASP A 11 15.92 26.78 -11.07
C ASP A 11 14.50 26.18 -11.11
N SER A 12 14.38 24.91 -10.76
CA SER A 12 13.09 24.32 -10.50
C SER A 12 12.53 24.98 -9.24
N ASP A 13 11.41 25.67 -9.39
CA ASP A 13 10.68 26.33 -8.32
C ASP A 13 10.46 25.30 -7.17
N PRO A 14 11.03 25.51 -5.96
CA PRO A 14 10.88 24.56 -4.86
C PRO A 14 9.41 24.35 -4.42
N GLU A 15 8.51 25.30 -4.74
CA GLU A 15 7.07 25.12 -4.54
C GLU A 15 6.46 24.13 -5.53
N ALA A 16 7.01 23.96 -6.71
CA ALA A 16 6.52 23.04 -7.73
C ALA A 16 6.73 21.55 -7.34
N ASP A 17 7.77 21.24 -6.55
CA ASP A 17 8.07 19.89 -6.06
C ASP A 17 7.73 19.75 -4.56
N SER A 18 6.47 19.92 -4.21
CA SER A 18 5.95 19.78 -2.86
C SER A 18 4.75 18.84 -2.82
N LEU A 19 4.50 18.23 -1.64
CA LEU A 19 3.32 17.39 -1.46
C LEU A 19 2.01 18.15 -1.73
N PRO A 20 1.80 19.38 -1.22
CA PRO A 20 0.60 20.16 -1.55
C PRO A 20 0.40 20.40 -3.05
N ALA A 21 1.48 20.70 -3.78
CA ALA A 21 1.39 20.90 -5.24
C ALA A 21 1.03 19.60 -5.98
N ALA A 22 1.61 18.47 -5.57
CA ALA A 22 1.25 17.16 -6.13
C ALA A 22 -0.21 16.79 -5.82
N LEU A 23 -0.67 17.00 -4.59
CA LEU A 23 -2.08 16.79 -4.20
C LEU A 23 -3.04 17.63 -5.06
N ALA A 24 -2.72 18.92 -5.26
CA ALA A 24 -3.54 19.80 -6.09
C ALA A 24 -3.64 19.31 -7.55
N ARG A 25 -2.52 18.87 -8.15
CA ARG A 25 -2.52 18.30 -9.52
C ARG A 25 -3.41 17.07 -9.65
N HIS A 26 -3.53 16.27 -8.58
CA HIS A 26 -4.38 15.09 -8.53
C HIS A 26 -5.80 15.36 -8.02
N GLY A 27 -6.15 16.64 -7.74
CA GLY A 27 -7.47 17.01 -7.22
C GLY A 27 -7.77 16.39 -5.84
N ILE A 28 -6.72 16.13 -5.04
CA ILE A 28 -6.84 15.54 -3.71
C ILE A 28 -6.76 16.63 -2.67
N SER A 29 -7.79 16.71 -1.81
CA SER A 29 -7.82 17.57 -0.63
C SER A 29 -7.77 16.70 0.62
N LEU A 30 -6.88 17.05 1.55
CA LEU A 30 -6.70 16.37 2.84
C LEU A 30 -6.64 17.42 3.96
N PRO A 31 -7.00 17.06 5.21
CA PRO A 31 -6.76 17.89 6.38
C PRO A 31 -5.27 18.26 6.51
N PRO A 32 -4.96 19.49 6.99
CA PRO A 32 -3.57 19.95 7.11
C PRO A 32 -2.66 19.01 7.90
N GLU A 33 -3.17 18.44 8.99
CA GLU A 33 -2.45 17.46 9.82
C GLU A 33 -2.09 16.18 9.09
N GLN A 34 -2.93 15.71 8.18
CA GLN A 34 -2.63 14.56 7.33
C GLN A 34 -1.58 14.90 6.28
N VAL A 35 -1.64 16.10 5.71
CA VAL A 35 -0.64 16.57 4.74
C VAL A 35 0.72 16.66 5.39
N GLU A 36 0.81 17.21 6.61
CA GLU A 36 2.07 17.31 7.37
C GLU A 36 2.66 15.92 7.68
N LEU A 37 1.84 14.98 8.16
CA LEU A 37 2.29 13.62 8.45
C LEU A 37 2.73 12.87 7.18
N LEU A 38 2.01 13.02 6.06
CA LEU A 38 2.38 12.40 4.79
C LEU A 38 3.68 12.99 4.23
N ASP A 39 3.87 14.30 4.33
CA ASP A 39 5.12 14.96 3.91
C ASP A 39 6.31 14.46 4.74
N LYS A 40 6.16 14.43 6.05
CA LYS A 40 7.18 13.87 6.96
C LYS A 40 7.45 12.39 6.66
N TYR A 41 6.42 11.60 6.40
CA TYR A 41 6.57 10.20 5.98
C TYR A 41 7.38 10.06 4.69
N CYS A 42 7.08 10.83 3.65
CA CYS A 42 7.81 10.79 2.38
C CYS A 42 9.30 11.09 2.59
N ARG A 43 9.63 12.14 3.34
CA ARG A 43 11.04 12.51 3.61
C ARG A 43 11.79 11.41 4.36
N LEU A 44 11.20 10.85 5.40
CA LEU A 44 11.77 9.75 6.16
C LEU A 44 11.94 8.49 5.30
N LEU A 45 10.92 8.15 4.50
CA LEU A 45 10.97 7.02 3.59
C LEU A 45 12.11 7.17 2.57
N TRP A 46 12.26 8.34 1.98
CA TRP A 46 13.31 8.59 0.98
C TRP A 46 14.71 8.64 1.58
N ASP A 47 14.87 9.14 2.81
CA ASP A 47 16.14 9.03 3.54
C ASP A 47 16.54 7.57 3.75
N TRP A 48 15.61 6.75 4.25
CA TRP A 48 15.85 5.31 4.37
C TRP A 48 16.05 4.62 3.03
N ASN A 49 15.37 5.06 1.98
CA ASN A 49 15.48 4.49 0.63
C ASN A 49 16.88 4.71 0.02
N SER A 50 17.62 5.74 0.45
CA SER A 50 19.02 5.95 0.05
C SER A 50 19.95 4.81 0.52
N LYS A 51 19.54 4.09 1.57
CA LYS A 51 20.30 2.99 2.21
C LYS A 51 19.71 1.61 1.90
N LEU A 52 18.39 1.56 1.64
CA LEU A 52 17.64 0.34 1.44
C LEU A 52 16.64 0.56 0.29
N ASN A 53 16.43 -0.45 -0.56
CA ASN A 53 15.43 -0.36 -1.63
C ASN A 53 14.01 -0.57 -1.06
N LEU A 54 13.41 0.47 -0.48
CA LEU A 54 12.08 0.45 0.13
C LEU A 54 10.99 0.80 -0.87
N THR A 55 11.25 1.76 -1.77
CA THR A 55 10.29 2.25 -2.75
C THR A 55 10.98 2.64 -4.07
N ARG A 56 10.20 2.65 -5.15
CA ARG A 56 10.57 3.23 -6.45
C ARG A 56 10.00 4.64 -6.65
N HIS A 57 9.14 5.07 -5.73
CA HIS A 57 8.44 6.36 -5.78
C HIS A 57 9.20 7.36 -4.90
N THR A 58 10.14 8.09 -5.53
CA THR A 58 11.12 8.94 -4.84
C THR A 58 10.87 10.43 -5.04
N ASP A 59 9.67 10.78 -5.46
CA ASP A 59 9.17 12.15 -5.59
C ASP A 59 7.68 12.20 -5.20
N TYR A 60 7.18 13.41 -4.90
CA TYR A 60 5.80 13.60 -4.46
C TYR A 60 4.78 13.23 -5.53
N GLU A 61 5.09 13.47 -6.80
CA GLU A 61 4.19 13.12 -7.91
C GLU A 61 3.93 11.62 -7.98
N LYS A 62 4.99 10.81 -7.95
CA LYS A 62 4.86 9.35 -7.95
C LYS A 62 4.21 8.82 -6.67
N PHE A 63 4.57 9.42 -5.52
CA PHE A 63 3.95 9.03 -4.25
C PHE A 63 2.44 9.27 -4.28
N VAL A 64 1.99 10.46 -4.70
CA VAL A 64 0.56 10.79 -4.75
C VAL A 64 -0.15 9.93 -5.80
N ALA A 65 0.41 9.84 -7.02
CA ALA A 65 -0.18 9.11 -8.13
C ALA A 65 -0.32 7.60 -7.88
N ARG A 66 0.48 7.04 -6.98
CA ARG A 66 0.55 5.59 -6.74
C ARG A 66 0.25 5.23 -5.29
N ASP A 67 1.09 5.64 -4.37
CA ASP A 67 1.03 5.19 -2.99
C ASP A 67 -0.19 5.74 -2.25
N LEU A 68 -0.42 7.05 -2.38
CA LEU A 68 -1.58 7.70 -1.76
C LEU A 68 -2.89 7.31 -2.44
N VAL A 69 -2.93 7.25 -3.78
CA VAL A 69 -4.13 6.83 -4.52
C VAL A 69 -4.51 5.39 -4.17
N ASP A 70 -3.54 4.46 -4.12
CA ASP A 70 -3.78 3.07 -3.71
C ASP A 70 -4.42 3.00 -2.31
N ALA A 71 -3.87 3.74 -1.33
CA ALA A 71 -4.41 3.80 0.03
C ALA A 71 -5.82 4.41 0.07
N ARG A 72 -6.05 5.52 -0.63
CA ARG A 72 -7.37 6.15 -0.73
C ARG A 72 -8.44 5.27 -1.38
N LYS A 73 -8.05 4.37 -2.29
CA LYS A 73 -8.98 3.40 -2.89
C LYS A 73 -9.29 2.23 -1.94
N LEU A 74 -8.36 1.91 -1.00
CA LEU A 74 -8.61 0.94 0.07
C LEU A 74 -9.48 1.50 1.19
N GLU A 75 -9.31 2.78 1.52
CA GLU A 75 -9.95 3.46 2.65
C GLU A 75 -11.46 3.17 2.80
N PRO A 76 -12.31 3.34 1.77
CA PRO A 76 -13.75 3.10 1.87
C PRO A 76 -14.13 1.60 1.99
N LEU A 77 -13.18 0.69 1.79
CA LEU A 77 -13.39 -0.75 1.92
C LEU A 77 -13.09 -1.27 3.33
N LEU A 78 -12.55 -0.40 4.20
CA LEU A 78 -12.22 -0.70 5.59
C LEU A 78 -13.26 -0.06 6.52
N ARG A 79 -13.65 -0.78 7.57
CA ARG A 79 -14.62 -0.32 8.55
C ARG A 79 -13.96 0.52 9.62
N GLN A 80 -14.78 1.18 10.40
CA GLN A 80 -14.33 1.86 11.59
C GLN A 80 -13.78 0.86 12.61
N ASP A 81 -12.68 1.23 13.28
CA ASP A 81 -11.99 0.46 14.33
C ASP A 81 -11.55 -0.95 13.91
N GLU A 82 -11.43 -1.21 12.60
CA GLU A 82 -11.11 -2.52 12.06
C GLU A 82 -9.64 -2.90 12.30
N GLU A 83 -9.40 -4.18 12.64
CA GLU A 83 -8.06 -4.75 12.80
C GLU A 83 -7.52 -5.19 11.44
N VAL A 84 -6.48 -4.49 10.96
CA VAL A 84 -5.95 -4.63 9.60
C VAL A 84 -4.47 -4.97 9.63
N LEU A 85 -4.08 -6.04 8.94
CA LEU A 85 -2.68 -6.39 8.72
C LEU A 85 -2.26 -5.99 7.30
N ASP A 86 -1.23 -5.16 7.19
CA ASP A 86 -0.53 -4.88 5.92
C ASP A 86 0.57 -5.92 5.70
N VAL A 87 0.38 -6.77 4.70
CA VAL A 87 1.24 -7.92 4.42
C VAL A 87 2.32 -7.57 3.42
N GLY A 88 3.57 -7.74 3.82
CA GLY A 88 4.72 -7.41 2.99
C GLY A 88 4.85 -5.90 2.80
N THR A 89 4.74 -5.17 3.89
CA THR A 89 4.61 -3.71 3.94
C THR A 89 5.74 -2.93 3.25
N GLY A 90 6.91 -3.54 3.09
CA GLY A 90 8.05 -2.92 2.43
C GLY A 90 8.51 -1.63 3.10
N GLY A 91 8.20 -0.49 2.50
CA GLY A 91 8.45 0.85 3.06
C GLY A 91 7.30 1.39 3.93
N GLY A 92 6.28 0.58 4.25
CA GLY A 92 5.13 1.03 5.04
C GLY A 92 3.89 1.36 4.19
N VAL A 93 3.83 0.90 2.93
CA VAL A 93 2.71 1.21 2.02
C VAL A 93 1.96 -0.08 1.65
N PRO A 94 0.64 -0.13 1.86
CA PRO A 94 -0.25 1.00 2.17
C PRO A 94 -0.45 1.29 3.67
N GLY A 95 0.10 0.49 4.59
CA GLY A 95 -0.27 0.48 6.01
C GLY A 95 -0.07 1.81 6.74
N ILE A 96 1.11 2.45 6.64
CA ILE A 96 1.36 3.76 7.29
C ILE A 96 0.45 4.84 6.67
N VAL A 97 0.33 4.85 5.34
CA VAL A 97 -0.52 5.82 4.65
C VAL A 97 -1.98 5.66 5.07
N LEU A 98 -2.48 4.42 5.17
CA LEU A 98 -3.83 4.14 5.68
C LEU A 98 -4.01 4.61 7.12
N LYS A 99 -3.03 4.41 8.00
CA LYS A 99 -3.11 4.86 9.39
C LYS A 99 -3.16 6.38 9.51
N ILE A 100 -2.44 7.10 8.64
CA ILE A 100 -2.50 8.58 8.59
C ILE A 100 -3.88 9.06 8.11
N LEU A 101 -4.44 8.42 7.07
CA LEU A 101 -5.76 8.77 6.54
C LEU A 101 -6.91 8.36 7.48
N ARG A 102 -6.76 7.25 8.18
CA ARG A 102 -7.75 6.59 9.03
C ARG A 102 -7.14 6.25 10.39
N PRO A 103 -7.01 7.24 11.28
CA PRO A 103 -6.44 7.04 12.62
C PRO A 103 -7.24 6.06 13.49
N ASP A 104 -8.51 5.84 13.18
CA ASP A 104 -9.37 4.85 13.82
C ASP A 104 -8.93 3.39 13.58
N LEU A 105 -8.28 3.09 12.46
CA LEU A 105 -7.87 1.72 12.15
C LEU A 105 -6.81 1.20 13.13
N LYS A 106 -6.99 -0.04 13.54
CA LYS A 106 -6.00 -0.80 14.32
C LYS A 106 -5.05 -1.50 13.35
N MET A 107 -4.10 -0.70 12.82
CA MET A 107 -3.15 -1.20 11.84
C MET A 107 -2.03 -2.00 12.50
N ALA A 108 -1.66 -3.11 11.84
CA ALA A 108 -0.42 -3.85 12.08
C ALA A 108 0.30 -4.05 10.74
N LEU A 109 1.61 -4.12 10.77
CA LEU A 109 2.45 -4.30 9.58
C LEU A 109 3.31 -5.55 9.73
N CYS A 110 3.57 -6.28 8.64
CA CYS A 110 4.58 -7.33 8.65
C CYS A 110 5.43 -7.34 7.38
N ASP A 111 6.69 -7.67 7.53
CA ASP A 111 7.63 -7.96 6.43
C ASP A 111 8.69 -8.96 6.91
N SER A 112 9.03 -9.94 6.07
CA SER A 112 10.04 -10.95 6.41
C SER A 112 11.48 -10.43 6.36
N VAL A 113 11.70 -9.23 5.82
CA VAL A 113 13.02 -8.63 5.66
C VAL A 113 13.32 -7.71 6.84
N GLY A 114 14.03 -8.20 7.85
CA GLY A 114 14.30 -7.50 9.09
C GLY A 114 14.97 -6.10 8.94
N LYS A 115 15.73 -5.85 7.86
CA LYS A 115 16.25 -4.49 7.60
C LYS A 115 15.13 -3.51 7.23
N LYS A 116 14.10 -3.95 6.49
CA LYS A 116 12.95 -3.12 6.15
C LYS A 116 12.09 -2.86 7.38
N VAL A 117 11.87 -3.89 8.20
CA VAL A 117 11.14 -3.76 9.47
C VAL A 117 11.76 -2.65 10.33
N ARG A 118 13.08 -2.69 10.57
CA ARG A 118 13.76 -1.66 11.36
C ARG A 118 13.62 -0.24 10.79
N ALA A 119 13.65 -0.11 9.46
CA ALA A 119 13.44 1.19 8.82
C ALA A 119 12.00 1.68 9.03
N VAL A 120 11.01 0.80 8.86
CA VAL A 120 9.59 1.10 9.07
C VAL A 120 9.29 1.43 10.54
N GLU A 121 9.86 0.69 11.49
CA GLU A 121 9.75 0.99 12.93
C GLU A 121 10.30 2.38 13.26
N SER A 122 11.49 2.74 12.71
CA SER A 122 12.06 4.07 12.88
C SER A 122 11.16 5.17 12.30
N ILE A 123 10.61 4.96 11.12
CA ILE A 123 9.67 5.91 10.49
C ILE A 123 8.42 6.08 11.36
N ILE A 124 7.82 5.01 11.84
CA ILE A 124 6.63 5.03 12.70
C ILE A 124 6.90 5.79 14.00
N GLN A 125 8.05 5.54 14.62
CA GLN A 125 8.48 6.23 15.84
C GLN A 125 8.63 7.74 15.60
N GLU A 126 9.30 8.13 14.51
CA GLU A 126 9.48 9.54 14.13
C GLU A 126 8.15 10.26 13.81
N LEU A 127 7.18 9.52 13.25
CA LEU A 127 5.84 10.04 12.99
C LEU A 127 4.96 10.13 14.26
N GLY A 128 5.38 9.50 15.37
CA GLY A 128 4.57 9.41 16.58
C GLY A 128 3.30 8.56 16.40
N LEU A 129 3.34 7.57 15.51
CA LEU A 129 2.21 6.67 15.27
C LEU A 129 2.31 5.41 16.11
N GLU A 130 1.15 4.87 16.51
CA GLU A 130 1.05 3.58 17.21
C GLU A 130 0.68 2.49 16.20
N ILE A 131 1.69 1.81 15.65
CA ILE A 131 1.53 0.70 14.69
C ILE A 131 2.57 -0.39 15.04
N PRO A 132 2.17 -1.57 15.48
CA PRO A 132 3.08 -2.69 15.66
C PRO A 132 3.60 -3.18 14.31
N VAL A 133 4.91 -3.49 14.26
CA VAL A 133 5.56 -4.05 13.07
C VAL A 133 6.16 -5.40 13.44
N PHE A 134 5.89 -6.42 12.64
CA PHE A 134 6.30 -7.79 12.90
C PHE A 134 7.35 -8.26 11.89
N PRO A 135 8.53 -8.70 12.33
CA PRO A 135 9.60 -9.21 11.47
C PRO A 135 9.38 -10.68 11.08
N PHE A 136 8.14 -11.02 10.69
CA PHE A 136 7.72 -12.38 10.38
C PHE A 136 7.04 -12.43 9.01
N ARG A 137 6.97 -13.65 8.46
CA ARG A 137 6.06 -13.92 7.36
C ARG A 137 4.62 -13.86 7.84
N ALA A 138 3.72 -13.41 6.97
CA ALA A 138 2.31 -13.26 7.38
C ALA A 138 1.68 -14.59 7.80
N GLU A 139 2.03 -15.70 7.15
CA GLU A 139 1.55 -17.04 7.51
C GLU A 139 1.96 -17.46 8.93
N GLU A 140 3.18 -17.13 9.36
CA GLU A 140 3.65 -17.41 10.72
C GLU A 140 2.87 -16.58 11.74
N LEU A 141 2.66 -15.30 11.44
CA LEU A 141 1.89 -14.41 12.33
C LEU A 141 0.43 -14.82 12.48
N LEU A 142 -0.18 -15.35 11.42
CA LEU A 142 -1.57 -15.78 11.39
C LEU A 142 -1.84 -17.10 12.13
N GLU A 143 -0.81 -17.81 12.59
CA GLU A 143 -0.98 -18.94 13.48
C GLU A 143 -1.57 -18.48 14.82
N ASP A 144 -1.06 -17.39 15.38
CA ASP A 144 -1.40 -16.89 16.70
C ASP A 144 -2.30 -15.65 16.71
N MET A 145 -2.25 -14.82 15.66
CA MET A 145 -2.98 -13.55 15.60
C MET A 145 -4.20 -13.62 14.69
N ARG A 146 -5.16 -12.73 14.94
CA ARG A 146 -6.40 -12.62 14.18
C ARG A 146 -6.59 -11.18 13.71
N PHE A 147 -7.13 -11.03 12.49
CA PHE A 147 -7.40 -9.74 11.87
C PHE A 147 -8.76 -9.75 11.17
N ASP A 148 -9.35 -8.58 10.99
CA ASP A 148 -10.57 -8.46 10.19
C ASP A 148 -10.24 -8.44 8.69
N ALA A 149 -9.16 -7.74 8.31
CA ALA A 149 -8.73 -7.65 6.92
C ALA A 149 -7.21 -7.80 6.77
N LEU A 150 -6.80 -8.45 5.68
CA LEU A 150 -5.44 -8.36 5.17
C LEU A 150 -5.45 -7.38 4.00
N VAL A 151 -4.57 -6.39 4.02
CA VAL A 151 -4.27 -5.54 2.86
C VAL A 151 -2.94 -5.96 2.25
N ILE A 152 -2.90 -6.10 0.92
CA ILE A 152 -1.74 -6.66 0.23
C ILE A 152 -1.45 -5.85 -1.02
N ARG A 153 -0.20 -5.42 -1.17
CA ARG A 153 0.29 -4.74 -2.37
C ARG A 153 1.63 -5.34 -2.82
N ALA A 154 1.73 -5.71 -4.09
CA ALA A 154 2.98 -6.14 -4.74
C ALA A 154 3.73 -7.33 -4.10
N VAL A 155 3.07 -8.18 -3.32
CA VAL A 155 3.69 -9.34 -2.64
C VAL A 155 3.86 -10.55 -3.55
N GLY A 156 3.12 -10.65 -4.66
CA GLY A 156 3.26 -11.75 -5.62
C GLY A 156 1.99 -12.02 -6.45
N PRO A 157 2.01 -13.05 -7.31
CA PRO A 157 0.84 -13.47 -8.09
C PRO A 157 -0.31 -13.94 -7.21
N LEU A 158 -1.54 -13.72 -7.67
CA LEU A 158 -2.77 -14.04 -6.93
C LEU A 158 -2.88 -15.52 -6.54
N ASP A 159 -2.52 -16.42 -7.44
CA ASP A 159 -2.55 -17.86 -7.19
C ASP A 159 -1.61 -18.27 -6.05
N LYS A 160 -0.42 -17.66 -5.97
CA LYS A 160 0.54 -17.91 -4.88
C LYS A 160 0.02 -17.35 -3.55
N LEU A 161 -0.56 -16.14 -3.55
CA LEU A 161 -1.17 -15.56 -2.35
C LEU A 161 -2.31 -16.42 -1.82
N LEU A 162 -3.21 -16.87 -2.69
CA LEU A 162 -4.33 -17.73 -2.30
C LEU A 162 -3.85 -19.10 -1.77
N ALA A 163 -2.81 -19.66 -2.36
CA ALA A 163 -2.22 -20.91 -1.86
C ALA A 163 -1.57 -20.71 -0.48
N LEU A 164 -0.85 -19.60 -0.28
CA LEU A 164 -0.20 -19.24 0.97
C LEU A 164 -1.23 -19.11 2.11
N PHE A 165 -2.31 -18.37 1.88
CA PHE A 165 -3.31 -18.10 2.91
C PHE A 165 -4.39 -19.18 3.05
N LYS A 166 -4.39 -20.22 2.20
CA LYS A 166 -5.39 -21.29 2.26
C LYS A 166 -5.55 -21.93 3.64
N PRO A 167 -4.49 -22.23 4.41
CA PRO A 167 -4.61 -22.81 5.75
C PRO A 167 -5.11 -21.81 6.80
N HIS A 168 -5.02 -20.51 6.57
CA HIS A 168 -5.17 -19.45 7.57
C HIS A 168 -6.49 -18.67 7.48
N TRP A 169 -7.47 -19.11 6.67
CA TRP A 169 -8.77 -18.41 6.53
C TRP A 169 -9.56 -18.30 7.83
N HIS A 170 -9.19 -19.04 8.86
CA HIS A 170 -9.77 -18.90 10.20
C HIS A 170 -9.20 -17.69 10.98
N SER A 171 -8.11 -17.10 10.52
CA SER A 171 -7.38 -16.03 11.20
C SER A 171 -7.72 -14.63 10.68
N PHE A 172 -8.50 -14.53 9.60
CA PHE A 172 -8.96 -13.25 9.07
C PHE A 172 -10.26 -13.43 8.28
N ARG A 173 -10.99 -12.32 8.06
CA ARG A 173 -12.31 -12.38 7.39
C ARG A 173 -12.21 -12.19 5.88
N ARG A 174 -11.29 -11.33 5.41
CA ARG A 174 -11.12 -11.03 3.98
C ARG A 174 -9.72 -10.56 3.63
N ILE A 175 -9.41 -10.67 2.37
CA ILE A 175 -8.22 -10.08 1.74
C ILE A 175 -8.67 -8.94 0.83
N LEU A 176 -7.98 -7.81 0.90
CA LEU A 176 -8.03 -6.70 -0.05
C LEU A 176 -6.67 -6.63 -0.74
N VAL A 177 -6.59 -7.05 -1.99
CA VAL A 177 -5.32 -7.09 -2.72
C VAL A 177 -5.34 -6.14 -3.90
N ILE A 178 -4.33 -5.25 -3.97
CA ILE A 178 -4.10 -4.34 -5.09
C ILE A 178 -3.34 -5.09 -6.18
N LYS A 179 -3.90 -5.08 -7.38
CA LYS A 179 -3.33 -5.73 -8.55
C LYS A 179 -3.25 -4.78 -9.75
N GLY A 180 -2.19 -4.92 -10.53
CA GLY A 180 -2.02 -4.22 -11.79
C GLY A 180 -2.67 -4.97 -12.97
N PRO A 181 -2.47 -4.50 -14.22
CA PRO A 181 -3.19 -4.97 -15.42
C PRO A 181 -3.13 -6.47 -15.72
N LYS A 182 -2.15 -7.18 -15.19
CA LYS A 182 -1.99 -8.64 -15.39
C LYS A 182 -2.89 -9.50 -14.48
N TRP A 183 -3.71 -8.89 -13.63
CA TRP A 183 -4.55 -9.63 -12.68
C TRP A 183 -5.52 -10.65 -13.32
N PRO A 184 -6.05 -10.46 -14.55
CA PRO A 184 -6.92 -11.47 -15.16
C PRO A 184 -6.19 -12.80 -15.43
N ASP A 185 -4.92 -12.73 -15.84
CA ASP A 185 -4.10 -13.93 -16.06
C ASP A 185 -3.81 -14.65 -14.74
N GLU A 186 -3.49 -13.89 -13.69
CA GLU A 186 -3.30 -14.43 -12.35
C GLU A 186 -4.58 -15.07 -11.79
N LEU A 187 -5.75 -14.48 -12.07
CA LEU A 187 -7.05 -15.03 -11.69
C LEU A 187 -7.35 -16.34 -12.43
N ASN A 188 -7.05 -16.41 -13.74
CA ASN A 188 -7.22 -17.63 -14.53
C ASN A 188 -6.33 -18.74 -13.99
N GLU A 189 -5.10 -18.44 -13.60
CA GLU A 189 -4.21 -19.41 -12.99
C GLU A 189 -4.75 -19.89 -11.63
N ALA A 190 -5.25 -19.00 -10.79
CA ALA A 190 -5.87 -19.35 -9.51
C ALA A 190 -7.10 -20.27 -9.71
N LYS A 191 -7.94 -19.99 -10.72
CA LYS A 191 -9.08 -20.85 -11.12
C LYS A 191 -8.61 -22.23 -11.56
N ARG A 192 -7.62 -22.30 -12.45
CA ARG A 192 -7.05 -23.56 -12.96
C ARG A 192 -6.52 -24.45 -11.83
N ARG A 193 -5.93 -23.83 -10.79
CA ARG A 193 -5.42 -24.51 -9.60
C ARG A 193 -6.49 -24.84 -8.54
N GLY A 194 -7.76 -24.53 -8.79
CA GLY A 194 -8.86 -24.80 -7.86
C GLY A 194 -8.82 -23.99 -6.55
N LEU A 195 -8.06 -22.89 -6.52
CA LEU A 195 -7.83 -22.12 -5.29
C LEU A 195 -9.03 -21.27 -4.88
N LEU A 196 -10.02 -21.11 -5.76
CA LEU A 196 -11.24 -20.31 -5.52
C LEU A 196 -12.46 -21.17 -5.15
N HIS A 197 -12.32 -22.48 -4.97
CA HIS A 197 -13.46 -23.38 -4.78
C HIS A 197 -14.38 -22.94 -3.63
N ASN A 198 -13.80 -22.58 -2.47
CA ASN A 198 -14.54 -22.15 -1.27
C ASN A 198 -14.46 -20.63 -1.04
N LEU A 199 -14.03 -19.85 -2.03
CA LEU A 199 -13.85 -18.42 -1.91
C LEU A 199 -14.79 -17.68 -2.87
N GLN A 200 -15.24 -16.51 -2.43
CA GLN A 200 -15.80 -15.48 -3.27
C GLN A 200 -14.71 -14.47 -3.61
N LEU A 201 -14.75 -13.95 -4.83
CA LEU A 201 -13.86 -12.90 -5.31
C LEU A 201 -14.68 -11.91 -6.12
N LYS A 202 -14.50 -10.63 -5.82
CA LYS A 202 -15.03 -9.55 -6.66
C LYS A 202 -13.99 -8.44 -6.86
N THR A 203 -14.09 -7.73 -7.96
CA THR A 203 -13.42 -6.45 -8.15
C THR A 203 -14.18 -5.40 -7.35
N ALA A 204 -13.59 -4.94 -6.24
CA ALA A 204 -14.21 -3.94 -5.38
C ALA A 204 -14.05 -2.54 -5.97
N VAL A 205 -12.89 -2.24 -6.54
CA VAL A 205 -12.57 -0.95 -7.18
C VAL A 205 -11.67 -1.21 -8.38
N GLU A 206 -11.88 -0.44 -9.45
CA GLU A 206 -10.98 -0.33 -10.59
C GLU A 206 -10.65 1.14 -10.83
N TYR A 207 -9.39 1.47 -11.10
CA TYR A 207 -8.93 2.83 -11.27
C TYR A 207 -7.69 2.91 -12.17
N PRO A 208 -7.49 4.04 -12.87
CA PRO A 208 -6.34 4.21 -13.76
C PRO A 208 -5.01 4.06 -13.02
N LEU A 209 -4.08 3.34 -13.64
CA LEU A 209 -2.71 3.21 -13.18
C LEU A 209 -1.86 4.31 -13.81
N ALA A 210 -1.45 5.28 -13.01
CA ALA A 210 -0.68 6.43 -13.50
C ALA A 210 0.56 5.99 -14.31
N GLY A 211 0.75 6.63 -15.49
CA GLY A 211 1.92 6.45 -16.33
C GLY A 211 1.97 5.17 -17.19
N THR A 212 0.91 4.34 -17.22
CA THR A 212 0.97 3.04 -17.92
C THR A 212 -0.15 2.79 -18.94
N GLY A 213 -1.19 3.62 -18.98
CA GLY A 213 -2.38 3.40 -19.80
C GLY A 213 -3.26 2.19 -19.40
N GLY A 214 -2.89 1.48 -18.32
CA GLY A 214 -3.67 0.36 -17.76
C GLY A 214 -4.40 0.73 -16.49
N ASN A 215 -5.15 -0.24 -15.91
CA ASN A 215 -5.86 -0.07 -14.65
C ASN A 215 -5.24 -0.90 -13.53
N SER A 216 -5.29 -0.35 -12.32
CA SER A 216 -5.16 -1.10 -11.08
C SER A 216 -6.55 -1.53 -10.62
N VAL A 217 -6.62 -2.66 -9.92
CA VAL A 217 -7.84 -3.14 -9.28
C VAL A 217 -7.59 -3.47 -7.81
N ILE A 218 -8.61 -3.31 -6.98
CA ILE A 218 -8.65 -3.91 -5.65
C ILE A 218 -9.59 -5.11 -5.72
N LEU A 219 -9.04 -6.30 -5.53
CA LEU A 219 -9.81 -7.51 -5.41
C LEU A 219 -10.14 -7.74 -3.93
N LYS A 220 -11.44 -7.93 -3.65
CA LYS A 220 -11.93 -8.39 -2.35
C LYS A 220 -12.19 -9.87 -2.43
N ILE A 221 -11.60 -10.64 -1.49
CA ILE A 221 -11.67 -12.10 -1.46
C ILE A 221 -12.03 -12.53 -0.04
N TRP A 222 -13.01 -13.46 0.08
CA TRP A 222 -13.48 -13.97 1.38
C TRP A 222 -14.08 -15.38 1.24
N PRO A 223 -14.17 -16.17 2.34
CA PRO A 223 -14.80 -17.49 2.30
C PRO A 223 -16.28 -17.43 2.00
N LYS A 224 -16.82 -18.37 1.20
CA LYS A 224 -18.24 -18.44 0.80
C LYS A 224 -19.21 -18.59 1.97
N ASN A 225 -18.77 -19.21 3.06
CA ASN A 225 -19.55 -19.41 4.29
C ASN A 225 -19.54 -18.22 5.25
N VAL A 226 -18.81 -17.15 4.89
CA VAL A 226 -18.76 -15.89 5.65
C VAL A 226 -19.58 -14.85 4.89
N PRO A 227 -20.60 -14.21 5.53
CA PRO A 227 -21.35 -13.15 4.87
C PRO A 227 -20.41 -12.04 4.42
N GLU A 228 -20.68 -11.48 3.25
CA GLU A 228 -20.00 -10.27 2.82
C GLU A 228 -20.37 -9.14 3.79
N ARG A 229 -19.45 -8.75 4.62
CA ARG A 229 -19.61 -7.63 5.55
C ARG A 229 -18.79 -6.45 5.09
#